data_7836ff82d03af70395d7d9f81d07b400
#
_entry.id   7836ff82d03af70395d7d9f81d07b400
#
_cell.length_a   1.000
_cell.length_b   1.000
_cell.length_c   1.000
_cell.angle_alpha   90.00
_cell.angle_beta   90.00
_cell.angle_gamma   90.00
#
_symmetry.space_group_name_H-M   'P 1'
#
loop_
_entity.id
_entity.type
_entity.pdbx_description
1 polymer ?
#
loop_
_entity_poly.entity_id
_entity_poly.type
_entity_poly.pdbx_seq_one_letter_code
_entity_poly.pdbx_strand_id
1 'polypeptide(L)'
;MKTFINFTTYFLILLGLYSCNGDVFVDDFRSSDSELTLDGNGDVATIRFASSNWDLFGLYNYDENFSHPYKVFDANGDLIMTDQIPYLKGLGKIVCDEELIGFTVDRSNPKELKITVDENARSTHFRLMLVVGNEYESQDIY
;
A
#
# COMPACT_ATOMS: atom_id res chain seq x y z
N MET A 1 -46.39 16.37 -41.24
CA MET A 1 -45.25 17.13 -40.75
C MET A 1 -45.11 17.23 -39.21
N LYS A 2 -46.18 17.03 -38.43
CA LYS A 2 -46.10 17.05 -36.95
C LYS A 2 -45.52 15.77 -36.31
N THR A 3 -45.55 14.65 -37.00
CA THR A 3 -45.09 13.35 -36.47
C THR A 3 -43.59 13.12 -36.56
N PHE A 4 -42.90 13.83 -37.46
CA PHE A 4 -41.45 13.68 -37.64
C PHE A 4 -40.65 14.40 -36.57
N ILE A 5 -41.16 15.52 -36.05
CA ILE A 5 -40.47 16.31 -35.01
C ILE A 5 -40.42 15.59 -33.68
N ASN A 6 -41.48 14.81 -33.36
CA ASN A 6 -41.53 14.05 -32.11
C ASN A 6 -40.55 12.87 -32.09
N PHE A 7 -40.28 12.25 -33.21
CA PHE A 7 -39.37 11.11 -33.28
C PHE A 7 -37.92 11.54 -33.15
N THR A 8 -37.56 12.67 -33.76
CA THR A 8 -36.21 13.22 -33.67
C THR A 8 -35.87 13.72 -32.26
N THR A 9 -36.86 14.31 -31.58
CA THR A 9 -36.69 14.80 -30.20
C THR A 9 -36.54 13.64 -29.22
N TYR A 10 -37.30 12.55 -29.38
CA TYR A 10 -37.15 11.35 -28.56
C TYR A 10 -35.82 10.64 -28.80
N PHE A 11 -35.32 10.62 -30.04
CA PHE A 11 -34.02 10.04 -30.36
C PHE A 11 -32.86 10.83 -29.78
N LEU A 12 -32.94 12.15 -29.78
CA LEU A 12 -31.94 13.02 -29.14
C LEU A 12 -31.93 12.91 -27.61
N ILE A 13 -33.09 12.70 -26.98
CA ILE A 13 -33.17 12.49 -25.52
C ILE A 13 -32.60 11.11 -25.16
N LEU A 14 -32.79 10.09 -25.96
CA LEU A 14 -32.22 8.76 -25.75
C LEU A 14 -30.69 8.75 -25.90
N LEU A 15 -30.12 9.55 -26.82
CA LEU A 15 -28.68 9.68 -26.97
C LEU A 15 -28.03 10.48 -25.83
N GLY A 16 -28.77 11.40 -25.20
CA GLY A 16 -28.29 12.17 -24.06
C GLY A 16 -28.18 11.37 -22.74
N LEU A 17 -28.86 10.22 -22.64
CA LEU A 17 -28.81 9.38 -21.44
C LEU A 17 -27.65 8.34 -21.44
N TYR A 18 -26.91 8.21 -22.55
CA TYR A 18 -25.73 7.36 -22.63
C TYR A 18 -24.41 8.10 -22.34
N SER A 19 -24.45 9.40 -22.05
CA SER A 19 -23.29 10.19 -21.72
C SER A 19 -23.28 10.53 -20.24
N CYS A 20 -22.84 9.60 -19.41
CA CYS A 20 -22.15 9.75 -18.14
C CYS A 20 -22.32 8.49 -17.29
N ASN A 21 -21.59 7.47 -17.60
CA ASN A 21 -21.11 6.52 -16.61
C ASN A 21 -19.73 6.05 -17.07
N GLY A 22 -18.80 6.96 -17.05
CA GLY A 22 -17.42 6.55 -16.83
C GLY A 22 -17.36 6.22 -15.35
N ASP A 23 -17.76 5.00 -14.99
CA ASP A 23 -17.29 4.42 -13.75
C ASP A 23 -15.76 4.41 -13.88
N VAL A 24 -15.13 5.39 -13.28
CA VAL A 24 -13.72 5.32 -12.97
C VAL A 24 -13.67 4.21 -11.93
N PHE A 25 -13.46 2.99 -12.39
CA PHE A 25 -13.07 1.90 -11.51
C PHE A 25 -11.71 2.28 -10.94
N VAL A 26 -11.72 3.00 -9.85
CA VAL A 26 -10.56 3.09 -8.98
C VAL A 26 -10.40 1.67 -8.45
N ASP A 27 -9.35 0.98 -8.90
CA ASP A 27 -9.02 -0.34 -8.39
C ASP A 27 -8.86 -0.23 -6.88
N ASP A 28 -9.88 -0.67 -6.16
CA ASP A 28 -9.92 -0.67 -4.71
C ASP A 28 -8.79 -1.57 -4.19
N PHE A 29 -7.78 -0.96 -3.58
CA PHE A 29 -6.63 -1.67 -3.03
C PHE A 29 -6.78 -2.03 -1.55
N ARG A 30 -7.98 -1.87 -0.97
CA ARG A 30 -8.21 -2.09 0.47
C ARG A 30 -7.39 -3.23 1.04
N SER A 31 -6.74 -2.95 2.16
CA SER A 31 -6.01 -3.95 2.94
C SER A 31 -6.95 -4.81 3.80
N SER A 32 -6.52 -6.03 4.10
CA SER A 32 -7.23 -6.91 5.05
C SER A 32 -7.22 -6.34 6.47
N ASP A 33 -6.17 -5.59 6.83
CA ASP A 33 -5.90 -5.08 8.16
C ASP A 33 -5.39 -3.65 8.09
N SER A 34 -5.78 -2.83 9.04
CA SER A 34 -5.28 -1.46 9.23
C SER A 34 -4.43 -1.30 10.50
N GLU A 35 -4.39 -2.33 11.34
CA GLU A 35 -3.60 -2.38 12.57
C GLU A 35 -3.14 -3.81 12.82
N LEU A 36 -1.87 -3.98 13.17
CA LEU A 36 -1.24 -5.25 13.47
C LEU A 36 -0.49 -5.16 14.78
N THR A 37 -0.51 -6.24 15.54
CA THR A 37 0.37 -6.40 16.70
C THR A 37 1.21 -7.65 16.48
N LEU A 38 2.53 -7.49 16.54
CA LEU A 38 3.51 -8.55 16.34
C LEU A 38 4.31 -8.75 17.63
N ASP A 39 4.64 -10.02 17.92
CA ASP A 39 5.47 -10.34 19.09
C ASP A 39 6.96 -10.05 18.76
N GLY A 40 7.62 -9.35 19.65
CA GLY A 40 9.06 -9.02 19.53
C GLY A 40 10.01 -10.21 19.67
N ASN A 41 9.51 -11.42 19.95
CA ASN A 41 10.29 -12.66 19.99
C ASN A 41 10.35 -13.40 18.64
N GLY A 42 10.11 -12.68 17.56
CA GLY A 42 10.05 -13.22 16.22
C GLY A 42 8.61 -13.59 15.83
N ASP A 43 8.00 -12.79 14.98
CA ASP A 43 6.64 -13.00 14.52
C ASP A 43 6.49 -12.60 13.06
N VAL A 44 5.44 -13.09 12.43
CA VAL A 44 5.17 -12.85 11.01
C VAL A 44 3.70 -12.55 10.80
N ALA A 45 3.42 -11.44 10.14
CA ALA A 45 2.07 -11.11 9.67
C ALA A 45 2.05 -10.92 8.15
N THR A 46 0.89 -11.13 7.55
CA THR A 46 0.66 -10.88 6.13
C THR A 46 -0.61 -10.08 5.95
N ILE A 47 -0.46 -8.91 5.38
CA ILE A 47 -1.57 -8.04 4.97
C ILE A 47 -1.90 -8.37 3.52
N ARG A 48 -3.18 -8.60 3.22
CA ARG A 48 -3.68 -8.86 1.87
C ARG A 48 -4.41 -7.64 1.33
N PHE A 49 -4.25 -7.41 0.04
CA PHE A 49 -4.88 -6.31 -0.68
C PHE A 49 -5.83 -6.83 -1.75
N ALA A 50 -6.94 -6.14 -1.94
CA ALA A 50 -7.96 -6.50 -2.93
C ALA A 50 -7.40 -6.44 -4.36
N SER A 51 -6.52 -5.49 -4.65
CA SER A 51 -5.85 -5.35 -5.95
C SER A 51 -4.33 -5.31 -5.83
N SER A 52 -3.63 -5.29 -6.95
CA SER A 52 -2.17 -5.11 -7.04
C SER A 52 -1.76 -3.67 -7.35
N ASN A 53 -2.72 -2.77 -7.55
CA ASN A 53 -2.49 -1.38 -7.93
C ASN A 53 -2.26 -0.50 -6.70
N TRP A 54 -1.15 -0.72 -6.02
CA TRP A 54 -0.70 0.07 -4.88
C TRP A 54 0.82 -0.02 -4.76
N ASP A 55 1.40 0.97 -4.10
CA ASP A 55 2.80 1.02 -3.71
C ASP A 55 2.91 1.33 -2.21
N LEU A 56 4.06 1.05 -1.62
CA LEU A 56 4.40 1.50 -0.28
C LEU A 56 5.09 2.86 -0.41
N PHE A 57 4.39 3.93 -0.03
CA PHE A 57 4.89 5.31 -0.16
C PHE A 57 5.85 5.71 0.96
N GLY A 58 5.77 5.04 2.10
CA GLY A 58 6.66 5.30 3.21
C GLY A 58 6.47 4.34 4.37
N LEU A 59 7.54 4.20 5.14
CA LEU A 59 7.55 3.52 6.43
C LEU A 59 8.13 4.47 7.46
N TYR A 60 7.36 4.73 8.51
CA TYR A 60 7.70 5.70 9.54
C TYR A 60 7.72 5.03 10.90
N ASN A 61 8.68 5.41 11.72
CA ASN A 61 8.64 5.10 13.13
C ASN A 61 7.76 6.13 13.85
N TYR A 62 6.69 5.68 14.47
CA TYR A 62 5.69 6.57 15.06
C TYR A 62 6.05 7.04 16.47
N ASP A 63 6.80 6.26 17.23
CA ASP A 63 7.02 6.50 18.66
C ASP A 63 8.32 7.23 18.99
N GLU A 64 9.32 7.24 18.10
CA GLU A 64 10.63 7.81 18.40
C GLU A 64 11.28 8.47 17.18
N ASN A 65 11.89 9.63 17.41
CA ASN A 65 12.69 10.38 16.42
C ASN A 65 14.09 9.76 16.20
N PHE A 66 14.17 8.46 15.95
CA PHE A 66 15.43 7.86 15.57
C PHE A 66 15.34 7.32 14.13
N SER A 67 16.36 7.64 13.38
CA SER A 67 16.51 7.11 12.04
C SER A 67 17.12 5.72 12.13
N HIS A 68 16.33 4.70 11.79
CA HIS A 68 16.89 3.37 11.57
C HIS A 68 17.58 3.31 10.22
N PRO A 69 18.71 2.62 10.09
CA PRO A 69 19.32 2.35 8.80
C PRO A 69 18.45 1.37 8.03
N TYR A 70 17.62 1.89 7.15
CA TYR A 70 16.84 1.07 6.26
C TYR A 70 17.64 0.72 5.01
N LYS A 71 17.48 -0.51 4.54
CA LYS A 71 17.95 -0.98 3.25
C LYS A 71 16.75 -1.37 2.40
N VAL A 72 16.64 -0.81 1.22
CA VAL A 72 15.56 -1.11 0.28
C VAL A 72 16.14 -1.87 -0.90
N PHE A 73 15.54 -3.00 -1.21
CA PHE A 73 15.93 -3.88 -2.30
C PHE A 73 14.79 -3.99 -3.31
N ASP A 74 15.10 -4.03 -4.58
CA ASP A 74 14.14 -4.30 -5.65
C ASP A 74 13.76 -5.79 -5.74
N ALA A 75 12.93 -6.13 -6.73
CA ALA A 75 12.50 -7.52 -6.98
C ALA A 75 13.64 -8.48 -7.34
N ASN A 76 14.75 -7.97 -7.85
CA ASN A 76 15.93 -8.77 -8.19
C ASN A 76 16.87 -8.98 -7.00
N GLY A 77 16.63 -8.27 -5.90
CA GLY A 77 17.47 -8.24 -4.73
C GLY A 77 18.60 -7.22 -4.79
N ASP A 78 18.54 -6.30 -5.73
CA ASP A 78 19.52 -5.21 -5.85
C ASP A 78 19.19 -4.10 -4.84
N LEU A 79 20.21 -3.61 -4.13
CA LEU A 79 20.07 -2.51 -3.19
C LEU A 79 19.83 -1.20 -3.95
N ILE A 80 18.69 -0.55 -3.71
CA ILE A 80 18.27 0.66 -4.41
C ILE A 80 18.24 1.91 -3.53
N MET A 81 18.20 1.75 -2.20
CA MET A 81 18.12 2.87 -1.26
C MET A 81 18.65 2.50 0.12
N THR A 82 19.28 3.47 0.80
CA THR A 82 19.69 3.40 2.21
C THR A 82 19.42 4.72 2.91
N ASP A 83 19.22 4.67 4.24
CA ASP A 83 19.27 5.82 5.17
C ASP A 83 18.28 6.98 4.85
N GLN A 84 17.16 6.67 4.20
CA GLN A 84 16.09 7.62 3.92
C GLN A 84 14.75 7.02 4.35
N ILE A 85 13.67 7.81 4.31
CA ILE A 85 12.32 7.28 4.46
C ILE A 85 12.12 6.23 3.37
N PRO A 86 12.01 4.96 3.74
CA PRO A 86 11.98 3.90 2.75
C PRO A 86 10.63 3.85 2.06
N TYR A 87 10.64 3.60 0.77
CA TYR A 87 9.46 3.35 -0.03
C TYR A 87 9.70 2.17 -0.99
N LEU A 88 8.63 1.54 -1.45
CA LEU A 88 8.67 0.49 -2.47
C LEU A 88 7.72 0.84 -3.61
N LYS A 89 8.28 1.08 -4.77
CA LYS A 89 7.52 1.18 -6.02
C LYS A 89 7.57 -0.18 -6.72
N GLY A 90 6.48 -0.92 -6.63
CA GLY A 90 6.42 -2.27 -7.15
C GLY A 90 6.91 -3.33 -6.14
N LEU A 91 7.42 -4.44 -6.64
CA LEU A 91 7.91 -5.55 -5.83
C LEU A 91 9.29 -5.27 -5.25
N GLY A 92 9.54 -5.77 -4.06
CA GLY A 92 10.80 -5.60 -3.37
C GLY A 92 10.66 -5.80 -1.86
N LYS A 93 11.68 -5.39 -1.11
CA LYS A 93 11.67 -5.47 0.35
C LYS A 93 12.41 -4.32 1.01
N ILE A 94 11.96 -3.99 2.22
CA ILE A 94 12.65 -3.08 3.14
C ILE A 94 13.16 -3.90 4.30
N VAL A 95 14.43 -3.72 4.64
CA VAL A 95 15.07 -4.39 5.76
C VAL A 95 15.58 -3.35 6.74
N CYS A 96 15.20 -3.49 8.00
CA CYS A 96 15.82 -2.81 9.12
C CYS A 96 16.61 -3.87 9.92
N ASP A 97 17.92 -3.73 9.95
CA ASP A 97 18.81 -4.69 10.58
C ASP A 97 19.66 -3.94 11.63
N GLU A 98 19.06 -3.71 12.79
CA GLU A 98 19.72 -3.14 13.96
C GLU A 98 19.77 -4.14 15.10
N GLU A 99 20.80 -4.04 15.94
CA GLU A 99 21.08 -4.96 17.04
C GLU A 99 19.88 -5.19 17.99
N LEU A 100 19.02 -4.18 18.14
CA LEU A 100 17.87 -4.23 19.06
C LEU A 100 16.49 -4.18 18.36
N ILE A 101 16.47 -3.97 17.06
CA ILE A 101 15.23 -3.90 16.27
C ILE A 101 15.54 -4.43 14.88
N GLY A 102 15.10 -5.64 14.60
CA GLY A 102 15.19 -6.24 13.27
C GLY A 102 13.80 -6.50 12.72
N PHE A 103 13.54 -6.04 11.49
CA PHE A 103 12.32 -6.42 10.78
C PHE A 103 12.49 -6.31 9.27
N THR A 104 11.65 -7.02 8.57
CA THR A 104 11.56 -6.98 7.11
C THR A 104 10.11 -6.73 6.69
N VAL A 105 9.92 -5.81 5.75
CA VAL A 105 8.66 -5.59 5.04
C VAL A 105 8.88 -6.06 3.61
N ASP A 106 8.22 -7.15 3.23
CA ASP A 106 8.43 -7.85 1.96
C ASP A 106 7.16 -7.79 1.10
N ARG A 107 7.30 -7.24 -0.10
CA ARG A 107 6.31 -7.25 -1.17
C ARG A 107 6.81 -8.09 -2.35
N SER A 108 6.99 -9.36 -2.13
CA SER A 108 7.32 -10.31 -3.21
C SER A 108 6.08 -10.77 -4.00
N ASN A 109 4.89 -10.58 -3.41
CA ASN A 109 3.59 -10.80 -4.04
C ASN A 109 2.89 -9.45 -4.26
N PRO A 110 2.37 -9.15 -5.47
CA PRO A 110 1.74 -7.86 -5.76
C PRO A 110 0.49 -7.56 -4.92
N LYS A 111 -0.15 -8.58 -4.34
CA LYS A 111 -1.34 -8.44 -3.49
C LYS A 111 -1.10 -8.70 -2.01
N GLU A 112 0.15 -8.82 -1.59
CA GLU A 112 0.48 -9.11 -0.19
C GLU A 112 1.67 -8.28 0.27
N LEU A 113 1.62 -7.88 1.54
CA LEU A 113 2.73 -7.31 2.26
C LEU A 113 3.00 -8.19 3.47
N LYS A 114 4.15 -8.83 3.49
CA LYS A 114 4.58 -9.68 4.60
C LYS A 114 5.52 -8.90 5.51
N ILE A 115 5.19 -8.86 6.79
CA ILE A 115 6.02 -8.25 7.81
C ILE A 115 6.58 -9.35 8.69
N THR A 116 7.90 -9.40 8.79
CA THR A 116 8.61 -10.31 9.66
C THR A 116 9.37 -9.49 10.69
N VAL A 117 9.13 -9.74 11.97
CA VAL A 117 9.87 -9.13 13.09
C VAL A 117 10.85 -10.16 13.61
N ASP A 118 12.10 -9.77 13.71
CA ASP A 118 13.14 -10.59 14.32
C ASP A 118 13.03 -10.53 15.86
N GLU A 119 13.80 -11.33 16.56
CA GLU A 119 13.85 -11.28 18.00
C GLU A 119 14.30 -9.89 18.47
N ASN A 120 13.42 -9.19 19.15
CA ASN A 120 13.67 -7.85 19.66
C ASN A 120 14.13 -7.91 21.11
N ALA A 121 15.40 -7.60 21.36
CA ALA A 121 15.95 -7.57 22.71
C ALA A 121 15.48 -6.37 23.55
N ARG A 122 14.79 -5.38 22.97
CA ARG A 122 14.20 -4.26 23.72
C ARG A 122 12.96 -4.70 24.47
N SER A 123 12.84 -4.27 25.70
CA SER A 123 11.63 -4.45 26.51
C SER A 123 10.52 -3.45 26.18
N THR A 124 10.73 -2.53 25.27
CA THR A 124 9.81 -1.45 24.88
C THR A 124 9.18 -1.74 23.54
N HIS A 125 7.87 -1.54 23.45
CA HIS A 125 7.15 -1.58 22.19
C HIS A 125 7.59 -0.44 21.26
N PHE A 126 7.59 -0.69 19.96
CA PHE A 126 7.68 0.36 18.95
C PHE A 126 6.53 0.21 17.95
N ARG A 127 6.12 1.33 17.37
CA ARG A 127 5.05 1.35 16.37
C ARG A 127 5.59 1.85 15.04
N LEU A 128 5.27 1.11 14.00
CA LEU A 128 5.54 1.51 12.63
C LEU A 128 4.23 1.98 11.98
N MET A 129 4.34 2.96 11.11
CA MET A 129 3.26 3.39 10.24
C MET A 129 3.70 3.14 8.79
N LEU A 130 2.97 2.30 8.09
CA LEU A 130 3.17 2.05 6.67
C LEU A 130 2.11 2.83 5.90
N VAL A 131 2.54 3.67 4.98
CA VAL A 131 1.64 4.41 4.09
C VAL A 131 1.60 3.69 2.75
N VAL A 132 0.48 3.05 2.45
CA VAL A 132 0.25 2.33 1.19
C VAL A 132 -0.78 3.07 0.35
N GLY A 133 -0.67 3.01 -0.96
CA GLY A 133 -1.61 3.71 -1.81
C GLY A 133 -1.31 3.63 -3.30
N ASN A 134 -2.13 4.33 -4.07
CA ASN A 134 -1.98 4.53 -5.50
C ASN A 134 -2.10 6.03 -5.84
N GLU A 135 -2.25 6.38 -7.12
CA GLU A 135 -2.35 7.78 -7.58
C GLU A 135 -3.58 8.52 -7.04
N TYR A 136 -4.58 7.81 -6.52
CA TYR A 136 -5.90 8.38 -6.17
C TYR A 136 -6.15 8.38 -4.66
N GLU A 137 -5.63 7.40 -3.94
CA GLU A 137 -5.93 7.22 -2.53
C GLU A 137 -4.76 6.57 -1.77
N SER A 138 -4.71 6.79 -0.45
CA SER A 138 -3.73 6.19 0.44
C SER A 138 -4.41 5.69 1.72
N GLN A 139 -3.78 4.72 2.35
CA GLN A 139 -4.18 4.14 3.63
C GLN A 139 -2.96 4.00 4.54
N ASP A 140 -3.14 4.34 5.82
CA ASP A 140 -2.15 4.10 6.86
C ASP A 140 -2.43 2.76 7.55
N ILE A 141 -1.37 1.99 7.79
CA ILE A 141 -1.40 0.71 8.50
C ILE A 141 -0.43 0.81 9.66
N TYR A 142 -0.91 0.51 10.87
CA TYR A 142 -0.18 0.62 12.14
C TYR A 142 0.17 -0.74 12.74
#